data_d273ae83967abad2f0e6e0a64a0b1b89
#
_entry.id   d273ae83967abad2f0e6e0a64a0b1b89
#
_cell.length_a   1.000
_cell.length_b   1.000
_cell.length_c   1.000
_cell.angle_alpha   90.00
_cell.angle_beta   90.00
_cell.angle_gamma   90.00
#
_symmetry.space_group_name_H-M   'P 1'
#
loop_
_entity.id
_entity.type
_entity.pdbx_description
1 polymer ?
#
loop_
_entity_poly.entity_id
_entity_poly.type
_entity_poly.pdbx_seq_one_letter_code
_entity_poly.pdbx_strand_id
1 'polypeptide(L)'
;MPSDAAQEFVILGLTRDGRQFRPTDWAERLAGVMSQFRPGGPQRGHHLGYSPWCVPSLRDGVKCVVVQRALRDSDVLAWDFCINFARDNDLQVA
;
A
#
# COMPACT_ATOMS: atom_id res chain seq x y z
N MET A 1 -2.26 3.71 22.79
CA MET A 1 -2.55 3.38 22.09
C MET A 1 -2.23 2.78 21.39
N PRO A 2 -2.16 2.75 21.46
CA PRO A 2 -1.60 2.01 20.82
C PRO A 2 -1.81 1.35 19.66
N SER A 3 -1.30 0.29 19.44
CA SER A 3 -1.30 -0.38 18.19
C SER A 3 -2.65 -0.51 17.55
N ASP A 4 -3.67 -0.48 18.33
CA ASP A 4 -4.99 -0.50 17.75
C ASP A 4 -5.32 0.81 17.09
N ALA A 5 -4.58 1.83 17.41
CA ALA A 5 -4.69 3.08 16.69
C ALA A 5 -4.09 2.96 15.29
N ALA A 6 -3.37 1.89 15.03
CA ALA A 6 -2.77 1.69 13.71
C ALA A 6 -3.83 1.15 12.77
N GLN A 7 -4.63 2.07 12.24
CA GLN A 7 -5.61 1.75 11.22
C GLN A 7 -4.97 1.56 9.86
N GLU A 8 -3.70 1.84 9.76
CA GLU A 8 -2.98 1.75 8.49
C GLU A 8 -1.52 1.41 8.76
N PHE A 9 -0.86 0.87 7.73
CA PHE A 9 0.58 0.87 7.70
C PHE A 9 1.05 1.50 6.40
N VAL A 10 2.28 1.99 6.39
CA VAL A 10 2.81 2.74 5.27
C VAL A 10 4.05 2.02 4.75
N ILE A 11 4.04 1.68 3.46
CA ILE A 11 5.21 1.11 2.80
C ILE A 11 5.98 2.28 2.22
N LEU A 12 7.19 2.47 2.70
CA LEU A 12 8.03 3.58 2.24
C LEU A 12 8.88 3.15 1.05
N GLY A 13 9.09 4.08 0.13
CA GLY A 13 9.94 3.84 -1.02
C GLY A 13 11.42 3.92 -0.71
N LEU A 14 11.82 3.41 0.43
CA LEU A 14 13.20 3.34 0.87
C LEU A 14 13.49 1.92 1.34
N THR A 15 14.62 1.39 0.93
CA THR A 15 15.07 0.12 1.46
C THR A 15 15.55 0.32 2.89
N ARG A 16 15.78 -0.77 3.61
CA ARG A 16 16.20 -0.67 5.00
C ARG A 16 17.55 0.01 5.16
N ASP A 17 18.38 -0.04 4.12
CA ASP A 17 19.66 0.66 4.14
C ASP A 17 19.55 2.09 3.61
N GLY A 18 18.34 2.59 3.38
CA GLY A 18 18.12 3.99 3.05
C GLY A 18 18.19 4.33 1.58
N ARG A 19 18.24 3.37 0.70
CA ARG A 19 18.27 3.62 -0.73
C ARG A 19 16.89 3.82 -1.29
N GLN A 20 16.78 4.70 -2.28
CA GLN A 20 15.51 4.88 -2.97
C GLN A 20 15.13 3.62 -3.72
N PHE A 21 13.91 3.15 -3.49
CA PHE A 21 13.40 1.97 -4.17
C PHE A 21 13.02 2.30 -5.61
N ARG A 22 13.35 1.41 -6.52
CA ARG A 22 13.07 1.57 -7.94
C ARG A 22 12.25 0.40 -8.46
N PRO A 23 11.49 0.59 -9.55
CA PRO A 23 11.36 1.82 -10.36
C PRO A 23 10.58 2.91 -9.62
N THR A 24 10.73 4.15 -10.05
CA THR A 24 10.14 5.27 -9.31
C THR A 24 8.62 5.27 -9.31
N ASP A 25 7.99 4.52 -10.22
CA ASP A 25 6.53 4.42 -10.26
C ASP A 25 6.01 3.18 -9.51
N TRP A 26 6.83 2.61 -8.62
CA TRP A 26 6.46 1.40 -7.90
C TRP A 26 5.15 1.57 -7.11
N ALA A 27 4.97 2.74 -6.51
CA ALA A 27 3.81 2.98 -5.66
C ALA A 27 2.53 2.96 -6.48
N GLU A 28 2.56 3.62 -7.63
CA GLU A 28 1.42 3.63 -8.54
C GLU A 28 1.13 2.24 -9.10
N ARG A 29 2.17 1.47 -9.37
CA ARG A 29 1.99 0.10 -9.86
C ARG A 29 1.35 -0.79 -8.80
N LEU A 30 1.83 -0.70 -7.56
CA LEU A 30 1.25 -1.49 -6.48
C LEU A 30 -0.20 -1.09 -6.24
N ALA A 31 -0.46 0.22 -6.16
CA ALA A 31 -1.83 0.69 -5.96
C ALA A 31 -2.73 0.27 -7.12
N GLY A 32 -2.20 0.23 -8.34
CA GLY A 32 -2.96 -0.23 -9.50
C GLY A 32 -3.36 -1.70 -9.38
N VAL A 33 -2.42 -2.54 -8.97
CA VAL A 33 -2.71 -3.96 -8.75
C VAL A 33 -3.79 -4.14 -7.69
N MET A 34 -3.76 -3.31 -6.65
CA MET A 34 -4.68 -3.42 -5.53
C MET A 34 -6.00 -2.70 -5.77
N SER A 35 -6.18 -2.04 -6.90
CA SER A 35 -7.35 -1.20 -7.13
C SER A 35 -8.67 -1.96 -7.12
N GLN A 36 -8.65 -3.25 -7.41
CA GLN A 36 -9.85 -4.08 -7.38
C GLN A 36 -10.32 -4.40 -5.97
N PHE A 37 -9.47 -4.27 -4.98
CA PHE A 37 -9.79 -4.60 -3.59
C PHE A 37 -10.32 -3.36 -2.88
N ARG A 38 -11.58 -3.06 -3.08
CA ARG A 38 -12.20 -1.85 -2.54
C ARG A 38 -13.58 -2.16 -1.99
N PRO A 39 -14.12 -1.28 -1.15
CA PRO A 39 -15.48 -1.48 -0.63
C PRO A 39 -16.45 -1.70 -1.78
N GLY A 40 -17.24 -2.75 -1.71
CA GLY A 40 -18.18 -3.08 -2.77
C GLY A 40 -17.58 -3.82 -3.95
N GLY A 41 -16.27 -4.07 -3.93
CA GLY A 41 -15.60 -4.82 -4.99
C GLY A 41 -15.30 -3.98 -6.21
N PRO A 42 -14.80 -4.60 -7.28
CA PRO A 42 -14.49 -3.89 -8.52
C PRO A 42 -15.73 -3.24 -9.10
N GLN A 43 -15.58 -2.03 -9.60
CA GLN A 43 -16.70 -1.27 -10.14
C GLN A 43 -16.40 -0.84 -11.56
N ARG A 44 -17.39 -1.01 -12.43
CA ARG A 44 -17.27 -0.54 -13.80
C ARG A 44 -17.17 0.97 -13.84
N GLY A 45 -16.35 1.47 -14.70
CA GLY A 45 -16.19 2.90 -14.88
C GLY A 45 -15.27 3.55 -13.87
N HIS A 46 -14.76 2.81 -12.92
CA HIS A 46 -13.85 3.33 -11.91
C HIS A 46 -12.44 2.80 -12.10
N HIS A 47 -12.12 2.48 -13.33
CA HIS A 47 -10.83 1.86 -13.65
C HIS A 47 -9.64 2.78 -13.40
N LEU A 48 -9.87 4.08 -13.30
CA LEU A 48 -8.79 5.03 -13.02
C LEU A 48 -8.60 5.31 -11.55
N GLY A 49 -9.48 4.79 -10.71
CA GLY A 49 -9.41 5.07 -9.28
C GLY A 49 -8.65 4.01 -8.53
N TYR A 50 -7.79 4.44 -7.63
CA TYR A 50 -7.17 3.51 -6.68
C TYR A 50 -8.16 3.12 -5.61
N SER A 51 -7.93 1.96 -5.00
CA SER A 51 -8.70 1.57 -3.84
C SER A 51 -8.44 2.56 -2.70
N PRO A 52 -9.45 2.98 -1.96
CA PRO A 52 -9.22 3.80 -0.76
C PRO A 52 -8.42 3.05 0.30
N TRP A 53 -8.30 1.73 0.17
CA TRP A 53 -7.54 0.93 1.11
C TRP A 53 -6.06 0.81 0.75
N CYS A 54 -5.66 1.30 -0.42
CA CYS A 54 -4.27 1.18 -0.87
C CYS A 54 -3.96 2.35 -1.79
N VAL A 55 -3.42 3.43 -1.22
CA VAL A 55 -3.29 4.71 -1.90
C VAL A 55 -1.83 5.13 -1.97
N PRO A 56 -1.33 5.50 -3.16
CA PRO A 56 0.02 6.06 -3.26
C PRO A 56 0.03 7.47 -2.69
N SER A 57 1.11 7.82 -2.03
CA SER A 57 1.23 9.12 -1.38
C SER A 57 2.68 9.54 -1.30
N LEU A 58 2.93 10.65 -0.64
CA LEU A 58 4.28 11.14 -0.36
C LEU A 58 4.38 11.47 1.12
N ARG A 59 5.51 11.11 1.71
CA ARG A 59 5.83 11.52 3.08
C ARG A 59 7.27 12.04 3.09
N ASP A 60 7.41 13.29 3.45
CA ASP A 60 8.74 13.95 3.48
C ASP A 60 9.48 13.79 2.15
N GLY A 61 8.74 13.86 1.06
CA GLY A 61 9.32 13.74 -0.27
C GLY A 61 9.58 12.33 -0.73
N VAL A 62 9.25 11.33 0.09
CA VAL A 62 9.47 9.92 -0.24
C VAL A 62 8.15 9.32 -0.68
N LYS A 63 8.15 8.67 -1.84
CA LYS A 63 6.96 7.95 -2.29
C LYS A 63 6.63 6.84 -1.32
N CYS A 64 5.35 6.65 -1.09
CA CYS A 64 4.90 5.59 -0.20
C CYS A 64 3.53 5.09 -0.65
N VAL A 65 3.11 3.97 -0.06
CA VAL A 65 1.75 3.46 -0.25
C VAL A 65 1.14 3.30 1.14
N VAL A 66 -0.01 3.92 1.33
CA VAL A 66 -0.75 3.83 2.59
C VAL A 66 -1.76 2.70 2.45
N VAL A 67 -1.65 1.70 3.31
CA VAL A 67 -2.51 0.52 3.27
C VAL A 67 -3.39 0.53 4.52
N GLN A 68 -4.70 0.55 4.30
CA GLN A 68 -5.67 0.60 5.40
C GLN A 68 -5.91 -0.79 5.96
N ARG A 69 -6.05 -0.86 7.27
CA ARG A 69 -6.32 -2.13 7.94
C ARG A 69 -7.65 -2.74 7.50
N ALA A 70 -8.58 -1.91 7.05
CA ALA A 70 -9.84 -2.41 6.51
C ALA A 70 -9.65 -3.40 5.37
N LEU A 71 -8.54 -3.29 4.64
CA LEU A 71 -8.22 -4.26 3.60
C LEU A 71 -8.05 -5.66 4.19
N ARG A 72 -7.37 -5.75 5.32
CA ARG A 72 -7.17 -7.03 6.00
C ARG A 72 -8.51 -7.65 6.41
N ASP A 73 -9.40 -6.81 6.92
CA ASP A 73 -10.70 -7.30 7.38
C ASP A 73 -11.56 -7.80 6.22
N SER A 74 -11.34 -7.26 5.04
CA SER A 74 -12.10 -7.62 3.85
C SER A 74 -11.46 -8.75 3.07
N ASP A 75 -10.13 -8.75 2.98
CA ASP A 75 -9.40 -9.74 2.18
C ASP A 75 -7.99 -9.89 2.72
N VAL A 76 -7.83 -10.91 3.56
CA VAL A 76 -6.55 -11.11 4.23
C VAL A 76 -5.43 -11.44 3.23
N LEU A 77 -5.75 -12.08 2.12
CA LEU A 77 -4.73 -12.42 1.14
C LEU A 77 -4.21 -11.17 0.43
N ALA A 78 -5.10 -10.22 0.16
CA ALA A 78 -4.67 -8.95 -0.41
C ALA A 78 -3.80 -8.17 0.56
N TRP A 79 -4.16 -8.19 1.85
CA TRP A 79 -3.35 -7.58 2.89
C TRP A 79 -1.96 -8.22 2.94
N ASP A 80 -1.93 -9.56 2.95
CA ASP A 80 -0.67 -10.29 2.99
C ASP A 80 0.18 -10.00 1.77
N PHE A 81 -0.44 -9.79 0.62
CA PHE A 81 0.31 -9.42 -0.58
C PHE A 81 1.09 -8.12 -0.36
N CYS A 82 0.46 -7.13 0.26
CA CYS A 82 1.12 -5.86 0.54
C CYS A 82 2.24 -6.03 1.57
N ILE A 83 2.00 -6.80 2.62
CA ILE A 83 3.01 -7.07 3.63
C ILE A 83 4.22 -7.76 3.00
N ASN A 84 3.95 -8.78 2.20
CA ASN A 84 5.02 -9.54 1.56
C ASN A 84 5.78 -8.71 0.54
N PHE A 85 5.07 -7.82 -0.16
CA PHE A 85 5.73 -6.91 -1.10
C PHE A 85 6.79 -6.09 -0.39
N ALA A 86 6.45 -5.50 0.75
CA ALA A 86 7.40 -4.70 1.52
C ALA A 86 8.56 -5.54 2.01
N ARG A 87 8.26 -6.72 2.55
CA ARG A 87 9.30 -7.60 3.09
C ARG A 87 10.24 -8.11 2.00
N ASP A 88 9.67 -8.57 0.88
CA ASP A 88 10.45 -9.18 -0.19
C ASP A 88 11.35 -8.17 -0.89
N ASN A 89 10.98 -6.92 -0.85
CA ASN A 89 11.78 -5.84 -1.44
C ASN A 89 12.59 -5.07 -0.39
N ASP A 90 12.59 -5.56 0.83
CA ASP A 90 13.39 -4.98 1.92
C ASP A 90 13.06 -3.52 2.16
N LEU A 91 11.77 -3.17 2.13
CA LEU A 91 11.34 -1.78 2.27
C LEU A 91 11.02 -1.45 3.72
N GLN A 92 11.26 -0.19 4.06
CA GLN A 92 10.87 0.33 5.37
C GLN A 92 9.36 0.44 5.44
N VAL A 93 8.82 0.20 6.63
CA VAL A 93 7.39 0.41 6.89
C VAL A 93 7.25 1.28 8.13
N ALA A 94 6.16 2.00 8.18
CA ALA A 94 5.87 2.90 9.30
C ALA A 94 4.45 2.71 9.80
#